data_b76aa1169ddd6b7abc2897481f279c21
#
_entry.id   b76aa1169ddd6b7abc2897481f279c21
#
_cell.length_a   1.000
_cell.length_b   1.000
_cell.length_c   1.000
_cell.angle_alpha   90.00
_cell.angle_beta   90.00
_cell.angle_gamma   90.00
#
_symmetry.space_group_name_H-M   'P 1'
#
loop_
_entity.id
_entity.type
_entity.pdbx_description
1 polymer ?
#
loop_
_entity_poly.entity_id
_entity_poly.type
_entity_poly.pdbx_seq_one_letter_code
_entity_poly.pdbx_strand_id
1 'polypeptide(L)'
;MKDKANKGYWQRLAKIYAPLMESDKKFYNAICGYIRDYLKSDMNVLELACGTGQLSFPLSDCTNSWTATDFSENMIKQAKRRGTTEKLSFCVADATALSYENENFDCVVISNALHIMPEPEKAMQEIRRV
;
A
#
# COMPACT_ATOMS: atom_id res chain seq x y z
N MET A 1 -8.65 -16.53 10.58
CA MET A 1 -8.37 -15.11 10.82
C MET A 1 -7.00 -14.83 11.40
N LYS A 2 -6.54 -15.60 12.40
CA LYS A 2 -5.16 -15.45 12.96
C LYS A 2 -4.05 -15.54 11.90
N ASP A 3 -4.23 -16.34 10.86
CA ASP A 3 -3.19 -16.53 9.81
C ASP A 3 -3.01 -15.30 8.90
N LYS A 4 -4.06 -14.53 8.65
CA LYS A 4 -3.98 -13.32 7.81
C LYS A 4 -3.25 -12.15 8.47
N ALA A 5 -3.18 -12.12 9.79
CA ALA A 5 -2.38 -11.15 10.54
C ALA A 5 -0.89 -11.53 10.60
N ASN A 6 -0.54 -12.74 10.16
CA ASN A 6 0.82 -13.26 10.25
C ASN A 6 1.65 -12.86 9.02
N LYS A 7 2.78 -12.19 9.24
CA LYS A 7 3.75 -11.83 8.20
C LYS A 7 4.14 -13.06 7.33
N GLY A 8 4.31 -14.23 7.94
CA GLY A 8 4.64 -15.47 7.24
C GLY A 8 3.59 -15.93 6.22
N TYR A 9 2.31 -15.67 6.47
CA TYR A 9 1.23 -15.94 5.52
C TYR A 9 1.41 -15.10 4.24
N TRP A 10 1.59 -13.81 4.38
CA TRP A 10 1.78 -12.89 3.25
C TRP A 10 3.08 -13.12 2.50
N GLN A 11 4.16 -13.48 3.21
CA GLN A 11 5.43 -13.87 2.59
C GLN A 11 5.26 -15.08 1.64
N ARG A 12 4.47 -16.07 2.03
CA ARG A 12 4.20 -17.25 1.19
C ARG A 12 3.28 -16.93 0.02
N LEU A 13 2.27 -16.08 0.25
CA LEU A 13 1.26 -15.72 -0.73
C LEU A 13 1.81 -14.79 -1.84
N ALA A 14 2.89 -14.06 -1.57
CA ALA A 14 3.38 -12.99 -2.44
C ALA A 14 3.59 -13.41 -3.90
N LYS A 15 4.08 -14.63 -4.16
CA LYS A 15 4.36 -15.11 -5.53
C LYS A 15 3.10 -15.29 -6.39
N ILE A 16 1.96 -15.60 -5.77
CA ILE A 16 0.70 -15.86 -6.46
C ILE A 16 -0.31 -14.71 -6.27
N TYR A 17 0.04 -13.74 -5.44
CA TYR A 17 -0.89 -12.67 -5.06
C TYR A 17 -1.28 -11.79 -6.23
N ALA A 18 -0.31 -11.33 -7.03
CA ALA A 18 -0.61 -10.48 -8.17
C ALA A 18 -1.50 -11.16 -9.24
N PRO A 19 -1.22 -12.39 -9.70
CA PRO A 19 -2.13 -13.10 -10.58
C PRO A 19 -3.52 -13.34 -10.00
N LEU A 20 -3.60 -13.62 -8.68
CA LEU A 20 -4.87 -13.81 -8.00
C LEU A 20 -5.70 -12.52 -7.97
N MET A 21 -5.05 -11.38 -7.71
CA MET A 21 -5.72 -10.08 -7.65
C MET A 21 -6.09 -9.54 -9.04
N GLU A 22 -5.39 -9.95 -10.10
CA GLU A 22 -5.74 -9.57 -11.47
C GLU A 22 -7.11 -10.10 -11.91
N SER A 23 -7.57 -11.18 -11.32
CA SER A 23 -8.92 -11.72 -11.58
C SER A 23 -10.04 -10.77 -11.10
N ASP A 24 -9.72 -9.82 -10.23
CA ASP A 24 -10.68 -8.91 -9.60
C ASP A 24 -10.53 -7.45 -10.10
N LYS A 25 -10.23 -7.30 -11.39
CA LYS A 25 -10.00 -5.99 -12.03
C LYS A 25 -11.14 -4.99 -11.83
N LYS A 26 -12.40 -5.45 -11.85
CA LYS A 26 -13.56 -4.56 -11.65
C LYS A 26 -13.57 -3.92 -10.27
N PHE A 27 -13.25 -4.71 -9.24
CA PHE A 27 -13.16 -4.24 -7.86
C PHE A 27 -12.05 -3.20 -7.69
N TYR A 28 -10.84 -3.50 -8.17
CA TYR A 28 -9.72 -2.57 -8.09
C TYR A 28 -9.91 -1.31 -8.94
N ASN A 29 -10.51 -1.43 -10.12
CA ASN A 29 -10.85 -0.26 -10.95
C ASN A 29 -11.85 0.66 -10.25
N ALA A 30 -12.85 0.11 -9.57
CA ALA A 30 -13.82 0.90 -8.81
C ALA A 30 -13.15 1.61 -7.62
N ILE A 31 -12.28 0.92 -6.86
CA ILE A 31 -11.52 1.54 -5.76
C ILE A 31 -10.58 2.63 -6.28
N CYS A 32 -9.84 2.37 -7.34
CA CYS A 32 -8.95 3.35 -7.97
C CYS A 32 -9.72 4.58 -8.45
N GLY A 33 -10.88 4.39 -9.05
CA GLY A 33 -11.74 5.50 -9.46
C GLY A 33 -12.15 6.37 -8.27
N TYR A 34 -12.60 5.74 -7.20
CA TYR A 34 -12.98 6.44 -5.97
C TYR A 34 -11.81 7.20 -5.33
N ILE A 35 -10.65 6.55 -5.19
CA ILE A 35 -9.46 7.19 -4.59
C ILE A 35 -8.98 8.35 -5.47
N ARG A 36 -8.99 8.20 -6.78
CA ARG A 36 -8.52 9.22 -7.73
C ARG A 36 -9.22 10.56 -7.56
N ASP A 37 -10.49 10.57 -7.15
CA ASP A 37 -11.25 11.79 -6.92
C ASP A 37 -10.70 12.65 -5.76
N TYR A 38 -9.93 12.04 -4.85
CA TYR A 38 -9.27 12.72 -3.73
C TYR A 38 -7.83 13.12 -4.01
N LEU A 39 -7.21 12.58 -5.07
CA LEU A 39 -5.81 12.83 -5.39
C LEU A 39 -5.62 14.12 -6.16
N LYS A 40 -4.51 14.80 -5.88
CA LYS A 40 -4.05 15.97 -6.61
C LYS A 40 -2.61 15.78 -7.07
N SER A 41 -2.25 16.43 -8.17
CA SER A 41 -0.94 16.28 -8.81
C SER A 41 0.25 16.79 -7.98
N ASP A 42 0.00 17.59 -6.96
CA ASP A 42 1.01 18.13 -6.04
C ASP A 42 1.16 17.33 -4.75
N MET A 43 0.35 16.28 -4.53
CA MET A 43 0.38 15.47 -3.32
C MET A 43 1.54 14.49 -3.29
N ASN A 44 2.16 14.37 -2.11
CA ASN A 44 3.02 13.27 -1.72
C ASN A 44 2.20 12.25 -0.95
N VAL A 45 2.07 11.04 -1.49
CA VAL A 45 1.18 10.00 -0.98
C VAL A 45 1.98 8.86 -0.37
N LEU A 46 1.54 8.40 0.79
CA LEU A 46 1.97 7.15 1.42
C LEU A 46 0.88 6.10 1.26
N GLU A 47 1.21 4.94 0.75
CA GLU A 47 0.35 3.76 0.72
C GLU A 47 0.85 2.73 1.73
N LEU A 48 -0.03 2.28 2.62
CA LEU A 48 0.23 1.22 3.59
C LEU A 48 -0.40 -0.09 3.12
N ALA A 49 0.29 -1.20 3.38
CA ALA A 49 -0.15 -2.53 2.97
C ALA A 49 -0.43 -2.63 1.46
N CYS A 50 0.52 -2.14 0.66
CA CYS A 50 0.37 -2.05 -0.79
C CYS A 50 0.34 -3.41 -1.51
N GLY A 51 0.73 -4.49 -0.84
CA GLY A 51 0.87 -5.81 -1.45
C GLY A 51 1.82 -5.76 -2.64
N THR A 52 1.37 -6.21 -3.80
CA THR A 52 2.15 -6.20 -5.04
C THR A 52 1.84 -5.00 -5.94
N GLY A 53 1.21 -3.95 -5.39
CA GLY A 53 1.05 -2.66 -6.07
C GLY A 53 -0.24 -2.48 -6.88
N GLN A 54 -1.33 -3.15 -6.52
CA GLN A 54 -2.61 -3.07 -7.25
C GLN A 54 -3.19 -1.66 -7.33
N LEU A 55 -3.00 -0.84 -6.28
CA LEU A 55 -3.39 0.57 -6.27
C LEU A 55 -2.24 1.47 -6.70
N SER A 56 -1.01 1.12 -6.32
CA SER A 56 0.18 1.94 -6.55
C SER A 56 0.40 2.26 -8.02
N PHE A 57 0.36 1.23 -8.89
CA PHE A 57 0.62 1.41 -10.32
C PHE A 57 -0.42 2.29 -11.02
N PRO A 58 -1.74 2.09 -10.86
CA PRO A 58 -2.72 2.92 -11.56
C PRO A 58 -2.92 4.32 -10.98
N LEU A 59 -2.46 4.60 -9.75
CA LEU A 59 -2.72 5.85 -9.06
C LEU A 59 -1.50 6.77 -8.94
N SER A 60 -0.28 6.23 -8.95
CA SER A 60 0.93 7.03 -8.71
C SER A 60 1.12 8.18 -9.71
N ASP A 61 0.72 8.02 -10.96
CA ASP A 61 0.84 9.05 -11.98
C ASP A 61 -0.04 10.29 -11.73
N CYS A 62 -1.08 10.15 -10.88
CA CYS A 62 -1.98 11.23 -10.52
C CYS A 62 -1.42 12.16 -9.44
N THR A 63 -0.22 11.90 -8.93
CA THR A 63 0.37 12.58 -7.76
C THR A 63 1.78 13.09 -8.05
N ASN A 64 2.35 13.85 -7.10
CA ASN A 64 3.75 14.26 -7.17
C ASN A 64 4.70 13.09 -6.85
N SER A 65 4.40 12.36 -5.77
CA SER A 65 5.15 11.15 -5.40
C SER A 65 4.24 10.13 -4.72
N TRP A 66 4.58 8.86 -4.87
CA TRP A 66 3.86 7.74 -4.27
C TRP A 66 4.84 6.78 -3.60
N THR A 67 4.81 6.72 -2.28
CA THR A 67 5.61 5.78 -1.49
C THR A 67 4.71 4.63 -1.06
N ALA A 68 4.88 3.48 -1.70
CA ALA A 68 4.10 2.28 -1.42
C ALA A 68 4.86 1.38 -0.45
N THR A 69 4.22 1.01 0.64
CA THR A 69 4.84 0.21 1.72
C THR A 69 4.03 -1.03 2.05
N ASP A 70 4.74 -2.07 2.42
CA ASP A 70 4.17 -3.30 2.96
C ASP A 70 5.13 -3.89 4.00
N PHE A 71 4.62 -4.61 4.99
CA PHE A 71 5.47 -5.25 5.98
C PHE A 71 6.09 -6.57 5.48
N SER A 72 5.59 -7.11 4.38
CA SER A 72 6.11 -8.31 3.73
C SER A 72 7.18 -7.95 2.71
N GLU A 73 8.41 -8.35 2.97
CA GLU A 73 9.55 -8.19 2.05
C GLU A 73 9.29 -8.86 0.70
N ASN A 74 8.60 -10.02 0.72
CA ASN A 74 8.25 -10.73 -0.51
C ASN A 74 7.19 -10.01 -1.34
N MET A 75 6.21 -9.34 -0.71
CA MET A 75 5.26 -8.47 -1.42
C MET A 75 5.98 -7.33 -2.12
N ILE A 76 6.86 -6.63 -1.42
CA ILE A 76 7.67 -5.54 -1.97
C ILE A 76 8.58 -6.05 -3.10
N LYS A 77 9.20 -7.21 -2.94
CA LYS A 77 10.01 -7.81 -3.99
C LYS A 77 9.21 -8.09 -5.27
N GLN A 78 8.00 -8.62 -5.14
CA GLN A 78 7.11 -8.86 -6.28
C GLN A 78 6.62 -7.55 -6.90
N ALA A 79 6.29 -6.54 -6.08
CA ALA A 79 5.91 -5.21 -6.58
C ALA A 79 7.03 -4.58 -7.42
N LYS A 80 8.26 -4.58 -6.91
CA LYS A 80 9.43 -4.06 -7.63
C LYS A 80 9.70 -4.78 -8.95
N ARG A 81 9.40 -6.09 -9.04
CA ARG A 81 9.53 -6.85 -10.30
C ARG A 81 8.55 -6.42 -11.38
N ARG A 82 7.40 -5.85 -10.99
CA ARG A 82 6.41 -5.31 -11.93
C ARG A 82 6.84 -3.98 -12.54
N GLY A 83 7.78 -3.30 -11.91
CA GLY A 83 8.34 -2.04 -12.37
C GLY A 83 8.37 -0.97 -11.30
N THR A 84 9.01 0.15 -11.63
CA THR A 84 9.03 1.38 -10.85
C THR A 84 8.97 2.56 -11.79
N THR A 85 8.58 3.72 -11.28
CA THR A 85 8.62 4.98 -12.04
C THR A 85 9.38 6.03 -11.22
N GLU A 86 9.61 7.21 -11.78
CA GLU A 86 10.22 8.31 -11.02
C GLU A 86 9.35 8.73 -9.83
N LYS A 87 8.03 8.56 -9.94
CA LYS A 87 7.06 8.96 -8.91
C LYS A 87 6.74 7.85 -7.90
N LEU A 88 6.96 6.58 -8.27
CA LEU A 88 6.55 5.41 -7.49
C LEU A 88 7.77 4.69 -6.92
N SER A 89 7.82 4.57 -5.59
CA SER A 89 8.79 3.78 -4.87
C SER A 89 8.13 2.75 -3.97
N PHE A 90 8.80 1.60 -3.80
CA PHE A 90 8.34 0.52 -2.91
C PHE A 90 9.36 0.27 -1.81
N CYS A 91 8.91 0.22 -0.56
CA CYS A 91 9.75 -0.13 0.58
C CYS A 91 9.02 -0.94 1.64
N VAL A 92 9.79 -1.67 2.43
CA VAL A 92 9.26 -2.42 3.57
C VAL A 92 9.04 -1.47 4.73
N ALA A 93 7.85 -1.51 5.32
CA ALA A 93 7.54 -0.74 6.52
C ALA A 93 6.45 -1.42 7.36
N ASP A 94 6.52 -1.20 8.66
CA ASP A 94 5.48 -1.56 9.60
C ASP A 94 4.53 -0.37 9.79
N ALA A 95 3.27 -0.54 9.44
CA ALA A 95 2.26 0.50 9.55
C ALA A 95 2.01 0.98 11.00
N THR A 96 2.42 0.19 11.99
CA THR A 96 2.29 0.53 13.42
C THR A 96 3.50 1.27 13.99
N ALA A 97 4.57 1.39 13.22
CA ALA A 97 5.83 2.03 13.63
C ALA A 97 6.58 2.58 12.40
N LEU A 98 6.02 3.62 11.80
CA LEU A 98 6.59 4.24 10.60
C LEU A 98 7.81 5.11 10.93
N SER A 99 8.86 4.99 10.10
CA SER A 99 10.10 5.76 10.26
C SER A 99 10.05 7.18 9.68
N TYR A 100 8.88 7.61 9.20
CA TYR A 100 8.69 8.94 8.63
C TYR A 100 8.46 9.99 9.72
N GLU A 101 8.84 11.22 9.42
CA GLU A 101 8.58 12.37 10.29
C GLU A 101 7.08 12.73 10.33
N ASN A 102 6.70 13.55 11.32
CA ASN A 102 5.34 14.07 11.42
C ASN A 102 5.01 14.92 10.19
N GLU A 103 3.77 14.85 9.74
CA GLU A 103 3.25 15.68 8.63
C GLU A 103 4.09 15.58 7.34
N ASN A 104 4.64 14.39 7.08
CA ASN A 104 5.52 14.13 5.94
C ASN A 104 4.77 13.92 4.62
N PHE A 105 3.49 13.52 4.68
CA PHE A 105 2.66 13.22 3.52
C PHE A 105 1.39 14.06 3.50
N ASP A 106 0.85 14.27 2.30
CA ASP A 106 -0.42 14.99 2.10
C ASP A 106 -1.62 14.05 2.16
N CYS A 107 -1.40 12.77 1.88
CA CYS A 107 -2.44 11.74 1.87
C CYS A 107 -1.85 10.39 2.24
N VAL A 108 -2.59 9.62 3.03
CA VAL A 108 -2.26 8.21 3.33
C VAL A 108 -3.39 7.33 2.82
N VAL A 109 -3.02 6.30 2.06
CA VAL A 109 -3.95 5.31 1.51
C VAL A 109 -3.70 3.96 2.17
N ILE A 110 -4.76 3.34 2.67
CA ILE A 110 -4.77 1.96 3.13
C ILE A 110 -6.06 1.29 2.65
N SER A 111 -5.94 0.15 2.00
CA SER A 111 -7.09 -0.56 1.44
C SER A 111 -7.05 -2.04 1.79
N ASN A 112 -8.18 -2.57 2.26
CA ASN A 112 -8.37 -4.00 2.57
C ASN A 112 -7.37 -4.60 3.56
N ALA A 113 -6.79 -3.81 4.45
CA ALA A 113 -5.75 -4.28 5.35
C ALA A 113 -6.02 -3.96 6.83
N LEU A 114 -6.62 -2.82 7.14
CA LEU A 114 -6.77 -2.36 8.51
C LEU A 114 -7.51 -3.37 9.40
N HIS A 115 -8.54 -4.03 8.88
CA HIS A 115 -9.36 -5.02 9.60
C HIS A 115 -8.65 -6.33 9.93
N ILE A 116 -7.49 -6.59 9.32
CA ILE A 116 -6.68 -7.80 9.57
C ILE A 116 -5.38 -7.49 10.32
N MET A 117 -5.09 -6.24 10.61
CA MET A 117 -3.91 -5.84 11.38
C MET A 117 -4.06 -6.24 12.86
N PRO A 118 -2.98 -6.68 13.53
CA PRO A 118 -3.02 -7.01 14.95
C PRO A 118 -3.33 -5.81 15.84
N GLU A 119 -2.85 -4.64 15.48
CA GLU A 119 -2.95 -3.38 16.25
C GLU A 119 -3.43 -2.22 15.36
N PRO A 120 -4.69 -2.26 14.88
CA PRO A 120 -5.18 -1.26 13.93
C PRO A 120 -5.20 0.16 14.52
N GLU A 121 -5.35 0.31 15.83
CA GLU A 121 -5.31 1.60 16.52
C GLU A 121 -3.94 2.26 16.40
N LYS A 122 -2.85 1.50 16.53
CA LYS A 122 -1.49 2.02 16.34
C LYS A 122 -1.26 2.45 14.88
N ALA A 123 -1.73 1.65 13.93
CA ALA A 123 -1.66 2.04 12.51
C ALA A 123 -2.41 3.36 12.25
N MET A 124 -3.61 3.53 12.83
CA MET A 124 -4.38 4.78 12.71
C MET A 124 -3.67 5.97 13.35
N GLN A 125 -2.98 5.76 14.49
CA GLN A 125 -2.16 6.82 15.12
C GLN A 125 -1.00 7.24 14.22
N GLU A 126 -0.31 6.29 13.60
CA GLU A 126 0.78 6.56 12.65
C GLU A 126 0.26 7.25 11.39
N ILE A 127 -0.86 6.82 10.82
CA ILE A 127 -1.52 7.47 9.68
C ILE A 127 -1.81 8.96 9.98
N ARG A 128 -2.30 9.23 11.18
CA ARG A 128 -2.59 10.61 11.60
C ARG A 128 -1.32 11.44 11.81
N ARG A 129 -0.24 10.79 12.25
CA ARG A 129 1.01 11.47 12.58
C ARG A 129 1.80 11.89 11.34
N VAL A 130 1.89 10.99 10.36
CA VAL A 130 2.73 11.18 9.15
C VAL A 130 2.03 11.96 8.06
#